data_a5a966868356d35eed41f05b00e9de8e
#
_entry.id   a5a966868356d35eed41f05b00e9de8e
#
_cell.length_a   1.000
_cell.length_b   1.000
_cell.length_c   1.000
_cell.angle_alpha   90.00
_cell.angle_beta   90.00
_cell.angle_gamma   90.00
#
_symmetry.space_group_name_H-M   'P 1'
#
loop_
_entity.id
_entity.type
_entity.pdbx_description
1 polymer ?
#
loop_
_entity_poly.entity_id
_entity_poly.type
_entity_poly.pdbx_seq_one_letter_code
_entity_poly.pdbx_strand_id
1 'polypeptide(L)'
;MAVTDTMTGVYNRSAFEEWEYETSDYEGYSIATFDLNNLKWCNDNLGHAAGDAYIQASARIIKEIFGRHGKCYRIGGDEFCTVINQKQKSFDIGRHVKQLRELEKYAEEEIGIKDLNVQIACGYAEYDIKTDKNFEDTRSRADKKMYESKRSLKRE
;
A
#
# COMPACT_ATOMS: atom_id res chain seq x y z
N MET A 1 13.83 -19.51 2.76
CA MET A 1 13.22 -18.49 3.63
C MET A 1 11.90 -18.03 3.03
N ALA A 2 10.86 -17.92 3.83
CA ALA A 2 9.55 -17.47 3.33
C ALA A 2 9.65 -16.01 2.86
N VAL A 3 9.10 -15.73 1.68
CA VAL A 3 9.09 -14.36 1.10
C VAL A 3 7.68 -13.81 0.98
N THR A 4 6.68 -14.63 1.26
CA THR A 4 5.26 -14.31 1.06
C THR A 4 4.55 -14.14 2.39
N ASP A 5 3.68 -13.13 2.48
CA ASP A 5 2.75 -12.96 3.59
C ASP A 5 1.62 -13.97 3.45
N THR A 6 1.48 -14.87 4.41
CA THR A 6 0.53 -15.99 4.34
C THR A 6 -0.92 -15.54 4.30
N MET A 7 -1.25 -14.45 4.97
CA MET A 7 -2.62 -13.94 5.06
C MET A 7 -3.10 -13.32 3.76
N THR A 8 -2.22 -12.62 3.04
CA THR A 8 -2.61 -11.80 1.89
C THR A 8 -2.05 -12.30 0.55
N GLY A 9 -1.00 -13.12 0.58
CA GLY A 9 -0.35 -13.60 -0.63
C GLY A 9 0.61 -12.61 -1.29
N VAL A 10 0.72 -11.38 -0.78
CA VAL A 10 1.74 -10.44 -1.26
C VAL A 10 3.07 -10.76 -0.59
N TYR A 11 4.15 -10.13 -1.03
CA TYR A 11 5.46 -10.33 -0.41
C TYR A 11 5.46 -9.80 1.03
N ASN A 12 6.31 -10.38 1.87
CA ASN A 12 6.40 -9.97 3.27
C ASN A 12 7.44 -8.86 3.48
N ARG A 13 7.53 -8.36 4.70
CA ARG A 13 8.47 -7.31 5.09
C ARG A 13 9.92 -7.71 4.84
N SER A 14 10.29 -8.95 5.14
CA SER A 14 11.65 -9.44 4.94
C SER A 14 12.06 -9.36 3.47
N ALA A 15 11.14 -9.71 2.57
CA ALA A 15 11.38 -9.60 1.13
C ALA A 15 11.60 -8.14 0.70
N PHE A 16 10.87 -7.19 1.29
CA PHE A 16 11.08 -5.76 1.02
C PHE A 16 12.44 -5.29 1.50
N GLU A 17 12.82 -5.65 2.72
CA GLU A 17 14.11 -5.27 3.30
C GLU A 17 15.27 -5.85 2.50
N GLU A 18 15.14 -7.09 2.03
CA GLU A 18 16.12 -7.74 1.18
C GLU A 18 16.28 -7.00 -0.17
N TRP A 19 15.16 -6.62 -0.79
CA TRP A 19 15.19 -5.83 -2.03
C TRP A 19 15.93 -4.50 -1.80
N GLU A 20 15.61 -3.81 -0.72
CA GLU A 20 16.21 -2.52 -0.39
C GLU A 20 17.72 -2.66 -0.15
N TYR A 21 18.12 -3.71 0.55
CA TYR A 21 19.54 -3.98 0.84
C TYR A 21 20.34 -4.38 -0.41
N GLU A 22 19.76 -5.21 -1.26
CA GLU A 22 20.47 -5.73 -2.45
C GLU A 22 20.51 -4.76 -3.61
N THR A 23 19.62 -3.77 -3.64
CA THR A 23 19.57 -2.79 -4.74
C THR A 23 20.63 -1.72 -4.51
N SER A 24 21.51 -1.55 -5.50
CA SER A 24 22.60 -0.56 -5.44
C SER A 24 22.27 0.75 -6.16
N ASP A 25 21.36 0.71 -7.12
CA ASP A 25 20.95 1.88 -7.91
C ASP A 25 19.42 1.97 -7.92
N TYR A 26 18.90 3.02 -7.29
CA TYR A 26 17.46 3.26 -7.17
C TYR A 26 16.89 4.15 -8.27
N GLU A 27 17.72 4.60 -9.20
CA GLU A 27 17.28 5.45 -10.30
C GLU A 27 16.15 4.79 -11.10
N GLY A 28 15.06 5.52 -11.31
CA GLY A 28 13.89 4.99 -12.00
C GLY A 28 12.92 4.21 -11.13
N TYR A 29 13.23 4.05 -9.84
CA TYR A 29 12.29 3.44 -8.89
C TYR A 29 11.47 4.49 -8.17
N SER A 30 10.26 4.11 -7.85
CA SER A 30 9.36 4.90 -7.00
C SER A 30 8.64 3.96 -6.04
N ILE A 31 7.94 4.51 -5.08
CA ILE A 31 7.21 3.72 -4.10
C ILE A 31 5.85 4.35 -3.82
N ALA A 32 4.84 3.50 -3.77
CA ALA A 32 3.53 3.86 -3.21
C ALA A 32 3.42 3.18 -1.86
N THR A 33 3.03 3.94 -0.83
CA THR A 33 2.81 3.41 0.52
C THR A 33 1.33 3.51 0.86
N PHE A 34 0.84 2.53 1.61
CA PHE A 34 -0.57 2.39 1.93
C PHE A 34 -0.76 2.08 3.41
N ASP A 35 -1.84 2.61 3.96
CA ASP A 35 -2.25 2.33 5.34
C ASP A 35 -3.77 2.18 5.37
N LEU A 36 -4.25 1.14 6.06
CA LEU A 36 -5.68 0.88 6.16
C LEU A 36 -6.28 1.72 7.28
N ASN A 37 -7.17 2.64 6.90
CA ASN A 37 -7.82 3.52 7.86
C ASN A 37 -8.74 2.75 8.79
N ASN A 38 -8.62 3.04 10.11
CA ASN A 38 -9.53 2.51 11.12
C ASN A 38 -9.54 0.98 11.26
N LEU A 39 -8.45 0.30 10.92
CA LEU A 39 -8.38 -1.16 11.09
C LEU A 39 -8.54 -1.56 12.56
N LYS A 40 -7.92 -0.83 13.48
CA LYS A 40 -8.06 -1.10 14.91
C LYS A 40 -9.52 -0.99 15.35
N TRP A 41 -10.20 0.07 14.93
CA TRP A 41 -11.64 0.24 15.20
C TRP A 41 -12.42 -0.95 14.66
N CYS A 42 -12.13 -1.37 13.45
CA CYS A 42 -12.79 -2.50 12.80
C CYS A 42 -12.61 -3.79 13.63
N ASN A 43 -11.39 -4.10 14.04
CA ASN A 43 -11.11 -5.27 14.87
C ASN A 43 -11.84 -5.20 16.21
N ASP A 44 -11.82 -4.03 16.87
CA ASP A 44 -12.40 -3.85 18.19
C ASP A 44 -13.93 -3.89 18.18
N ASN A 45 -14.57 -3.39 17.12
CA ASN A 45 -16.01 -3.23 17.06
C ASN A 45 -16.71 -4.26 16.17
N LEU A 46 -16.07 -4.78 15.14
CA LEU A 46 -16.65 -5.74 14.20
C LEU A 46 -16.01 -7.12 14.29
N GLY A 47 -14.93 -7.26 15.06
CA GLY A 47 -14.22 -8.52 15.27
C GLY A 47 -13.05 -8.73 14.31
N HIS A 48 -12.16 -9.64 14.69
CA HIS A 48 -10.93 -9.91 13.92
C HIS A 48 -11.23 -10.53 12.55
N ALA A 49 -12.32 -11.30 12.41
CA ALA A 49 -12.71 -11.82 11.10
C ALA A 49 -13.02 -10.71 10.12
N ALA A 50 -13.68 -9.65 10.58
CA ALA A 50 -13.95 -8.46 9.76
C ALA A 50 -12.66 -7.71 9.42
N GLY A 51 -11.75 -7.57 10.38
CA GLY A 51 -10.44 -6.98 10.17
C GLY A 51 -9.62 -7.75 9.15
N ASP A 52 -9.62 -9.07 9.22
CA ASP A 52 -8.95 -9.95 8.27
C ASP A 52 -9.53 -9.80 6.86
N ALA A 53 -10.86 -9.72 6.75
CA ALA A 53 -11.51 -9.50 5.46
C ALA A 53 -11.10 -8.14 4.86
N TYR A 54 -11.00 -7.12 5.69
CA TYR A 54 -10.53 -5.79 5.27
C TYR A 54 -9.08 -5.85 4.77
N ILE A 55 -8.19 -6.48 5.53
CA ILE A 55 -6.78 -6.63 5.14
C ILE A 55 -6.67 -7.39 3.81
N GLN A 56 -7.36 -8.50 3.68
CA GLN A 56 -7.30 -9.34 2.47
C GLN A 56 -7.86 -8.63 1.25
N ALA A 57 -8.98 -7.92 1.40
CA ALA A 57 -9.56 -7.13 0.31
C ALA A 57 -8.62 -6.01 -0.13
N SER A 58 -8.00 -5.33 0.83
CA SER A 58 -7.06 -4.25 0.54
C SER A 58 -5.83 -4.76 -0.21
N ALA A 59 -5.29 -5.91 0.19
CA ALA A 59 -4.17 -6.54 -0.51
C ALA A 59 -4.52 -6.88 -1.96
N ARG A 60 -5.73 -7.44 -2.19
CA ARG A 60 -6.20 -7.75 -3.56
C ARG A 60 -6.31 -6.49 -4.41
N ILE A 61 -6.86 -5.42 -3.86
CA ILE A 61 -7.01 -4.14 -4.56
C ILE A 61 -5.65 -3.58 -4.95
N ILE A 62 -4.73 -3.51 -4.00
CA ILE A 62 -3.37 -2.98 -4.22
C ILE A 62 -2.67 -3.81 -5.30
N LYS A 63 -2.74 -5.12 -5.20
CA LYS A 63 -2.11 -6.02 -6.17
C LYS A 63 -2.72 -5.86 -7.58
N GLU A 64 -4.03 -5.73 -7.67
CA GLU A 64 -4.71 -5.57 -8.95
C GLU A 64 -4.32 -4.26 -9.64
N ILE A 65 -4.27 -3.16 -8.90
CA ILE A 65 -4.00 -1.83 -9.45
C ILE A 65 -2.50 -1.62 -9.70
N PHE A 66 -1.67 -1.97 -8.72
CA PHE A 66 -0.24 -1.63 -8.71
C PHE A 66 0.67 -2.79 -9.12
N GLY A 67 0.18 -4.03 -9.05
CA GLY A 67 1.00 -5.23 -9.29
C GLY A 67 1.59 -5.34 -10.69
N ARG A 68 1.01 -4.65 -11.68
CA ARG A 68 1.54 -4.57 -13.05
C ARG A 68 2.81 -3.72 -13.13
N HIS A 69 3.00 -2.83 -12.16
CA HIS A 69 4.07 -1.83 -12.18
C HIS A 69 5.21 -2.19 -11.24
N GLY A 70 5.00 -3.14 -10.34
CA GLY A 70 6.01 -3.54 -9.39
C GLY A 70 5.52 -4.58 -8.39
N LYS A 71 6.38 -4.90 -7.44
CA LYS A 71 6.09 -5.88 -6.40
C LYS A 71 5.40 -5.22 -5.22
N CYS A 72 4.37 -5.88 -4.72
CA CYS A 72 3.58 -5.42 -3.57
C CYS A 72 4.01 -6.18 -2.32
N TYR A 73 4.16 -5.44 -1.21
CA TYR A 73 4.66 -5.97 0.06
C TYR A 73 3.73 -5.57 1.19
N ARG A 74 3.60 -6.44 2.18
CA ARG A 74 2.98 -6.11 3.46
C ARG A 74 4.10 -5.88 4.48
N ILE A 75 4.22 -4.64 4.97
CA ILE A 75 5.33 -4.25 5.85
C ILE A 75 4.92 -4.05 7.31
N GLY A 76 3.65 -4.07 7.60
CA GLY A 76 3.09 -4.00 8.94
C GLY A 76 1.69 -4.57 8.95
N GLY A 77 1.02 -4.57 10.11
CA GLY A 77 -0.34 -5.11 10.22
C GLY A 77 -1.32 -4.49 9.26
N ASP A 78 -1.30 -3.17 9.16
CA ASP A 78 -2.16 -2.35 8.32
C ASP A 78 -1.39 -1.58 7.25
N GLU A 79 -0.12 -1.91 7.03
CA GLU A 79 0.76 -1.18 6.13
C GLU A 79 1.22 -2.03 4.95
N PHE A 80 1.10 -1.46 3.76
CA PHE A 80 1.56 -2.06 2.50
C PHE A 80 2.40 -1.07 1.73
N CYS A 81 3.21 -1.57 0.81
CA CYS A 81 3.86 -0.73 -0.18
C CYS A 81 4.00 -1.48 -1.51
N THR A 82 4.16 -0.71 -2.58
CA THR A 82 4.51 -1.23 -3.90
C THR A 82 5.74 -0.50 -4.39
N VAL A 83 6.78 -1.25 -4.73
CA VAL A 83 7.98 -0.70 -5.36
C VAL A 83 7.76 -0.74 -6.86
N ILE A 84 7.79 0.43 -7.49
CA ILE A 84 7.43 0.62 -8.89
C ILE A 84 8.70 0.91 -9.69
N ASN A 85 8.90 0.15 -10.77
CA ASN A 85 10.00 0.38 -11.69
C ASN A 85 9.48 1.13 -12.91
N GLN A 86 9.83 2.42 -13.03
CA GLN A 86 9.37 3.29 -14.10
C GLN A 86 10.30 3.33 -15.32
N LYS A 87 11.40 2.59 -15.32
CA LYS A 87 12.38 2.64 -16.42
C LYS A 87 11.79 2.29 -17.77
N GLN A 88 10.68 1.53 -17.80
CA GLN A 88 10.10 1.01 -19.04
C GLN A 88 8.69 1.53 -19.33
N LYS A 89 8.01 2.18 -18.37
CA LYS A 89 6.62 2.64 -18.54
C LYS A 89 6.38 3.89 -17.72
N SER A 90 5.63 4.83 -18.29
CA SER A 90 5.12 5.96 -17.51
C SER A 90 4.10 5.49 -16.48
N PHE A 91 4.13 6.08 -15.31
CA PHE A 91 3.23 5.76 -14.20
C PHE A 91 2.53 7.04 -13.73
N ASP A 92 1.21 7.00 -13.69
CA ASP A 92 0.38 8.12 -13.24
C ASP A 92 -0.31 7.75 -11.93
N ILE A 93 0.21 8.27 -10.82
CA ILE A 93 -0.32 7.96 -9.49
C ILE A 93 -1.78 8.43 -9.33
N GLY A 94 -2.13 9.59 -9.88
CA GLY A 94 -3.49 10.12 -9.78
C GLY A 94 -4.53 9.18 -10.36
N ARG A 95 -4.22 8.60 -11.51
CA ARG A 95 -5.09 7.64 -12.17
C ARG A 95 -5.26 6.36 -11.34
N HIS A 96 -4.18 5.89 -10.75
CA HIS A 96 -4.19 4.69 -9.92
C HIS A 96 -4.96 4.90 -8.61
N VAL A 97 -4.83 6.07 -7.99
CA VAL A 97 -5.59 6.42 -6.80
C VAL A 97 -7.09 6.48 -7.10
N LYS A 98 -7.46 6.99 -8.28
CA LYS A 98 -8.86 7.02 -8.70
C LYS A 98 -9.44 5.61 -8.80
N GLN A 99 -8.70 4.68 -9.41
CA GLN A 99 -9.09 3.27 -9.47
C GLN A 99 -9.19 2.66 -8.07
N LEU A 100 -8.26 3.01 -7.19
CA LEU A 100 -8.28 2.56 -5.80
C LEU A 100 -9.60 2.93 -5.12
N ARG A 101 -10.06 4.17 -5.27
CA ARG A 101 -11.33 4.63 -4.69
C ARG A 101 -12.53 3.86 -5.24
N GLU A 102 -12.54 3.55 -6.52
CA GLU A 102 -13.61 2.77 -7.14
C GLU A 102 -13.66 1.34 -6.60
N LEU A 103 -12.51 0.69 -6.47
CA LEU A 103 -12.43 -0.68 -5.98
C LEU A 103 -12.71 -0.79 -4.47
N GLU A 104 -12.41 0.24 -3.69
CA GLU A 104 -12.79 0.29 -2.27
C GLU A 104 -14.29 0.14 -2.08
N LYS A 105 -15.08 0.87 -2.85
CA LYS A 105 -16.55 0.81 -2.78
C LYS A 105 -17.06 -0.57 -3.16
N TYR A 106 -16.51 -1.14 -4.22
CA TYR A 106 -16.88 -2.48 -4.66
C TYR A 106 -16.56 -3.53 -3.59
N ALA A 107 -15.38 -3.41 -2.97
CA ALA A 107 -14.96 -4.34 -1.91
C ALA A 107 -15.86 -4.25 -0.67
N GLU A 108 -16.28 -3.06 -0.28
CA GLU A 108 -17.24 -2.89 0.84
C GLU A 108 -18.53 -3.65 0.61
N GLU A 109 -19.08 -3.52 -0.59
CA GLU A 109 -20.32 -4.21 -0.97
C GLU A 109 -20.11 -5.73 -0.99
N GLU A 110 -19.00 -6.18 -1.52
CA GLU A 110 -18.68 -7.61 -1.60
C GLU A 110 -18.48 -8.24 -0.22
N ILE A 111 -17.79 -7.55 0.68
CA ILE A 111 -17.61 -8.00 2.07
C ILE A 111 -18.96 -8.05 2.79
N GLY A 112 -19.81 -7.04 2.58
CA GLY A 112 -21.17 -7.03 3.09
C GLY A 112 -21.32 -6.98 4.60
N ILE A 113 -20.33 -6.46 5.32
CA ILE A 113 -20.39 -6.31 6.78
C ILE A 113 -20.80 -4.86 7.08
N LYS A 114 -21.89 -4.71 7.84
CA LYS A 114 -22.40 -3.40 8.24
C LYS A 114 -21.33 -2.60 9.00
N ASP A 115 -21.18 -1.33 8.65
CA ASP A 115 -20.24 -0.37 9.24
C ASP A 115 -18.75 -0.63 8.92
N LEU A 116 -18.46 -1.61 8.09
CA LEU A 116 -17.11 -1.83 7.62
C LEU A 116 -16.85 -0.94 6.41
N ASN A 117 -15.88 -0.03 6.54
CA ASN A 117 -15.45 0.84 5.45
C ASN A 117 -14.06 0.42 4.98
N VAL A 118 -13.90 0.30 3.68
CA VAL A 118 -12.59 0.05 3.06
C VAL A 118 -12.02 1.41 2.65
N GLN A 119 -11.04 1.90 3.40
CA GLN A 119 -10.41 3.20 3.19
C GLN A 119 -8.89 3.05 3.25
N ILE A 120 -8.26 3.07 2.09
CA ILE A 120 -6.82 2.86 1.95
C ILE A 120 -6.15 4.21 1.68
N ALA A 121 -5.43 4.73 2.69
CA ALA A 121 -4.62 5.92 2.51
C ALA A 121 -3.41 5.58 1.64
N CYS A 122 -3.06 6.47 0.71
CA CYS A 122 -1.99 6.25 -0.26
C CYS A 122 -1.07 7.46 -0.35
N GLY A 123 0.24 7.21 -0.33
CA GLY A 123 1.26 8.21 -0.60
C GLY A 123 2.23 7.69 -1.64
N TYR A 124 2.87 8.60 -2.38
CA TYR A 124 3.73 8.23 -3.49
C TYR A 124 4.94 9.16 -3.55
N ALA A 125 6.11 8.59 -3.86
CA ALA A 125 7.32 9.36 -4.09
C ALA A 125 8.23 8.65 -5.08
N GLU A 126 8.89 9.43 -5.92
CA GLU A 126 9.92 8.94 -6.84
C GLU A 126 11.29 9.14 -6.20
N TYR A 127 12.19 8.17 -6.39
CA TYR A 127 13.57 8.33 -5.94
C TYR A 127 14.21 9.53 -6.65
N ASP A 128 14.79 10.43 -5.87
CA ASP A 128 15.47 11.62 -6.36
C ASP A 128 16.88 11.66 -5.77
N ILE A 129 17.87 11.42 -6.62
CA ILE A 129 19.29 11.38 -6.20
C ILE A 129 19.73 12.70 -5.54
N LYS A 130 19.08 13.82 -5.86
CA LYS A 130 19.43 15.13 -5.32
C LYS A 130 19.00 15.30 -3.85
N THR A 131 17.90 14.63 -3.46
CA THR A 131 17.30 14.80 -2.13
C THR A 131 17.39 13.55 -1.27
N ASP A 132 17.45 12.37 -1.87
CA ASP A 132 17.38 11.09 -1.16
C ASP A 132 18.77 10.47 -1.06
N LYS A 133 19.24 10.22 0.16
CA LYS A 133 20.53 9.54 0.42
C LYS A 133 20.43 8.05 0.15
N ASN A 134 19.23 7.50 0.36
CA ASN A 134 18.90 6.10 0.21
C ASN A 134 17.41 5.96 -0.12
N PHE A 135 16.95 4.75 -0.34
CA PHE A 135 15.53 4.52 -0.66
C PHE A 135 14.61 4.69 0.55
N GLU A 136 15.16 4.59 1.77
CA GLU A 136 14.41 4.88 2.99
C GLU A 136 13.94 6.34 3.01
N ASP A 137 14.76 7.29 2.53
CA ASP A 137 14.37 8.69 2.38
C ASP A 137 13.20 8.83 1.41
N THR A 138 13.24 8.10 0.30
CA THR A 138 12.14 8.08 -0.68
C THR A 138 10.84 7.58 -0.03
N ARG A 139 10.94 6.48 0.70
CA ARG A 139 9.80 5.91 1.42
C ARG A 139 9.25 6.88 2.46
N SER A 140 10.13 7.58 3.19
CA SER A 140 9.70 8.57 4.19
C SER A 140 8.89 9.69 3.56
N ARG A 141 9.27 10.16 2.36
CA ARG A 141 8.50 11.17 1.64
C ARG A 141 7.12 10.64 1.20
N ALA A 142 7.06 9.40 0.77
CA ALA A 142 5.79 8.75 0.42
C ALA A 142 4.90 8.61 1.66
N ASP A 143 5.46 8.17 2.79
CA ASP A 143 4.74 8.02 4.06
C ASP A 143 4.14 9.34 4.53
N LYS A 144 4.87 10.43 4.40
CA LYS A 144 4.36 11.76 4.77
C LYS A 144 3.11 12.11 3.97
N LYS A 145 3.13 11.87 2.67
CA LYS A 145 1.96 12.09 1.80
C LYS A 145 0.81 11.14 2.15
N MET A 146 1.13 9.92 2.50
CA MET A 146 0.14 8.93 2.93
C MET A 146 -0.57 9.39 4.22
N TYR A 147 0.17 9.95 5.18
CA TYR A 147 -0.43 10.51 6.39
C TYR A 147 -1.36 11.68 6.10
N GLU A 148 -1.01 12.54 5.15
CA GLU A 148 -1.88 13.63 4.70
C GLU A 148 -3.18 13.08 4.10
N SER A 149 -3.06 12.06 3.26
CA SER A 149 -4.20 11.34 2.68
C SER A 149 -5.07 10.70 3.77
N LYS A 150 -4.46 10.06 4.76
CA LYS A 150 -5.15 9.42 5.88
C LYS A 150 -6.00 10.42 6.66
N ARG A 151 -5.47 11.61 6.93
CA ARG A 151 -6.23 12.66 7.63
C ARG A 151 -7.41 13.16 6.80
N SER A 152 -7.24 13.29 5.50
CA SER A 152 -8.32 13.67 4.59
C SER A 152 -9.47 12.66 4.62
N LEU A 153 -9.16 11.37 4.62
CA LEU A 153 -10.17 10.30 4.69
C LEU A 153 -10.93 10.30 6.02
N LYS A 154 -10.26 10.62 7.12
CA LYS A 154 -10.88 10.68 8.45
C LYS A 154 -11.89 11.82 8.60
N ARG A 155 -11.79 12.87 7.80
CA ARG A 155 -12.71 14.02 7.82
C ARG A 155 -14.01 13.74 7.08
N GLU A 156 -14.02 12.72 6.27
CA GLU A 156 -15.21 12.27 5.55
C GLU A 156 -16.04 11.32 6.41
#